data_d25f21cc4dfceb518ecf4b0b7e181d43
#
_entry.id   d25f21cc4dfceb518ecf4b0b7e181d43
#
_cell.length_a   1.000
_cell.length_b   1.000
_cell.length_c   1.000
_cell.angle_alpha   90.00
_cell.angle_beta   90.00
_cell.angle_gamma   90.00
#
_symmetry.space_group_name_H-M   'P 1'
#
loop_
_entity.id
_entity.type
_entity.pdbx_description
1 polymer ?
#
loop_
_entity_poly.entity_id
_entity_poly.type
_entity_poly.pdbx_seq_one_letter_code
_entity_poly.pdbx_strand_id
1 'polypeptide(L)'
;MDGAMKEQGIVLVRKAVEEDDAGNYARAFPLYVHALDYLAAHLKYERNPRVRDAITAKLAGYIARAEEIRDALLADDTPTAAAAAAEEEAKKDSKAKDGGGGGEDDSDRVKLRAGLHSAIVSEKPNVRWSDVSGLDGAKQALQEAVVLPVEFPQFFTGKRRPWKAFLLYGPPGTGKSYLAKAVATEADSTFFSISSSDLLSKWMGESEKLVANLFQMARENAPSIIFIDEIDSLCGQRGERNESEASRRVKTEFLVQMQALRRRFDKRIYIPLPDLKARQHMFKVHLGDTHHSLTNGDFESLARRTDGFSGSDIAVCVKDVLFEPVRKTQDAMFFFRTAEGDGGTWTPCGGPTRPGAVQITMQELAAKGLAAQITPPPITRTDLDKVLARQKATVSKKDLEVYTRFTREFGEEG
;
A
#
# COMPACT_ATOMS: atom_id res chain seq x y z
N MET A 1 -7.92 -17.77 -23.07
CA MET A 1 -8.19 -17.11 -21.77
C MET A 1 -9.51 -16.33 -21.74
N ASP A 2 -9.99 -15.82 -22.87
CA ASP A 2 -11.23 -15.00 -22.93
C ASP A 2 -12.54 -15.73 -22.56
N GLY A 3 -12.70 -17.00 -22.92
CA GLY A 3 -13.91 -17.76 -22.58
C GLY A 3 -14.09 -18.04 -21.09
N ALA A 4 -13.00 -18.30 -20.38
CA ALA A 4 -13.03 -18.68 -18.98
C ALA A 4 -13.50 -17.54 -18.05
N MET A 5 -13.14 -16.30 -18.32
CA MET A 5 -13.58 -15.12 -17.52
C MET A 5 -15.08 -14.89 -17.67
N LYS A 6 -15.60 -15.01 -18.89
CA LYS A 6 -17.05 -14.89 -19.18
C LYS A 6 -17.83 -16.00 -18.46
N GLU A 7 -17.37 -17.26 -18.56
CA GLU A 7 -18.04 -18.39 -17.91
C GLU A 7 -18.04 -18.26 -16.39
N GLN A 8 -16.93 -17.85 -15.80
CA GLN A 8 -16.84 -17.59 -14.36
C GLN A 8 -17.78 -16.45 -13.93
N GLY A 9 -17.80 -15.35 -14.68
CA GLY A 9 -18.75 -14.26 -14.42
C GLY A 9 -20.21 -14.72 -14.45
N ILE A 10 -20.60 -15.53 -15.44
CA ILE A 10 -21.97 -16.08 -15.55
C ILE A 10 -22.30 -17.01 -14.38
N VAL A 11 -21.36 -17.87 -13.97
CA VAL A 11 -21.55 -18.78 -12.83
C VAL A 11 -21.76 -17.99 -11.53
N LEU A 12 -20.99 -16.95 -11.32
CA LEU A 12 -21.11 -16.09 -10.14
C LEU A 12 -22.43 -15.31 -10.13
N VAL A 13 -22.86 -14.76 -11.28
CA VAL A 13 -24.19 -14.12 -11.40
C VAL A 13 -25.30 -15.10 -11.04
N ARG A 14 -25.26 -16.33 -11.55
CA ARG A 14 -26.30 -17.33 -11.26
C ARG A 14 -26.37 -17.61 -9.75
N LYS A 15 -25.26 -17.84 -9.10
CA LYS A 15 -25.18 -18.01 -7.64
C LYS A 15 -25.66 -16.78 -6.87
N ALA A 16 -25.33 -15.58 -7.36
CA ALA A 16 -25.78 -14.35 -6.74
C ALA A 16 -27.30 -14.22 -6.79
N VAL A 17 -27.91 -14.54 -7.94
CA VAL A 17 -29.37 -14.53 -8.12
C VAL A 17 -30.04 -15.59 -7.24
N GLU A 18 -29.48 -16.81 -7.14
CA GLU A 18 -29.99 -17.89 -6.28
C GLU A 18 -30.00 -17.47 -4.79
N GLU A 19 -28.96 -16.84 -4.30
CA GLU A 19 -28.90 -16.32 -2.92
C GLU A 19 -29.81 -15.09 -2.72
N ASP A 20 -29.95 -14.25 -3.73
CA ASP A 20 -30.85 -13.10 -3.73
C ASP A 20 -32.33 -13.53 -3.67
N ASP A 21 -32.73 -14.48 -4.52
CA ASP A 21 -34.07 -15.08 -4.53
C ASP A 21 -34.39 -15.81 -3.21
N ALA A 22 -33.37 -16.36 -2.54
CA ALA A 22 -33.49 -16.98 -1.22
C ALA A 22 -33.54 -15.92 -0.05
N GLY A 23 -33.40 -14.61 -0.34
CA GLY A 23 -33.41 -13.55 0.64
C GLY A 23 -32.08 -13.43 1.43
N ASN A 24 -31.04 -14.15 1.02
CA ASN A 24 -29.74 -14.14 1.68
C ASN A 24 -28.86 -12.96 1.21
N TYR A 25 -29.30 -11.74 1.41
CA TYR A 25 -28.65 -10.51 0.90
C TYR A 25 -27.17 -10.37 1.28
N ALA A 26 -26.80 -10.77 2.50
CA ALA A 26 -25.42 -10.72 2.96
C ALA A 26 -24.48 -11.65 2.15
N ARG A 27 -24.99 -12.73 1.56
CA ARG A 27 -24.25 -13.64 0.69
C ARG A 27 -24.35 -13.27 -0.79
N ALA A 28 -25.51 -12.75 -1.21
CA ALA A 28 -25.77 -12.34 -2.59
C ALA A 28 -24.90 -11.14 -3.00
N PHE A 29 -24.77 -10.14 -2.15
CA PHE A 29 -24.01 -8.92 -2.43
C PHE A 29 -22.57 -9.15 -2.87
N PRO A 30 -21.70 -9.86 -2.12
CA PRO A 30 -20.33 -10.12 -2.55
C PRO A 30 -20.25 -10.95 -3.84
N LEU A 31 -21.20 -11.82 -4.10
CA LEU A 31 -21.24 -12.61 -5.34
C LEU A 31 -21.57 -11.72 -6.56
N TYR A 32 -22.51 -10.77 -6.41
CA TYR A 32 -22.77 -9.78 -7.45
C TYR A 32 -21.52 -8.93 -7.74
N VAL A 33 -20.86 -8.41 -6.71
CA VAL A 33 -19.63 -7.58 -6.88
C VAL A 33 -18.55 -8.37 -7.64
N HIS A 34 -18.24 -9.58 -7.24
CA HIS A 34 -17.25 -10.41 -7.93
C HIS A 34 -17.65 -10.74 -9.37
N ALA A 35 -18.93 -11.01 -9.62
CA ALA A 35 -19.43 -11.28 -10.97
C ALA A 35 -19.28 -10.06 -11.90
N LEU A 36 -19.56 -8.86 -11.37
CA LEU A 36 -19.41 -7.60 -12.10
C LEU A 36 -17.94 -7.34 -12.49
N ASP A 37 -16.98 -7.65 -11.61
CA ASP A 37 -15.55 -7.54 -11.90
C ASP A 37 -15.11 -8.43 -13.06
N TYR A 38 -15.55 -9.71 -13.07
CA TYR A 38 -15.22 -10.64 -14.16
C TYR A 38 -15.87 -10.23 -15.50
N LEU A 39 -17.12 -9.77 -15.48
CA LEU A 39 -17.81 -9.33 -16.69
C LEU A 39 -17.24 -8.01 -17.22
N ALA A 40 -16.88 -7.08 -16.35
CA ALA A 40 -16.23 -5.82 -16.72
C ALA A 40 -14.82 -6.08 -17.32
N ALA A 41 -14.06 -7.00 -16.72
CA ALA A 41 -12.76 -7.41 -17.28
C ALA A 41 -12.92 -8.05 -18.68
N HIS A 42 -13.92 -8.90 -18.89
CA HIS A 42 -14.20 -9.48 -20.20
C HIS A 42 -14.56 -8.42 -21.25
N LEU A 43 -15.35 -7.41 -20.88
CA LEU A 43 -15.75 -6.31 -21.79
C LEU A 43 -14.56 -5.53 -22.37
N LYS A 44 -13.42 -5.46 -21.68
CA LYS A 44 -12.21 -4.79 -22.16
C LYS A 44 -11.62 -5.50 -23.40
N TYR A 45 -11.85 -6.79 -23.55
CA TYR A 45 -11.27 -7.63 -24.61
C TYR A 45 -12.30 -8.07 -25.66
N GLU A 46 -13.61 -7.91 -25.41
CA GLU A 46 -14.68 -8.29 -26.33
C GLU A 46 -14.72 -7.35 -27.55
N ARG A 47 -14.53 -7.92 -28.74
CA ARG A 47 -14.50 -7.21 -30.02
C ARG A 47 -15.83 -7.13 -30.75
N ASN A 48 -16.78 -8.00 -30.39
CA ASN A 48 -18.07 -8.04 -31.06
C ASN A 48 -19.02 -6.98 -30.45
N PRO A 49 -19.43 -5.95 -31.22
CA PRO A 49 -20.24 -4.86 -30.69
C PRO A 49 -21.60 -5.34 -30.13
N ARG A 50 -22.25 -6.31 -30.79
CA ARG A 50 -23.55 -6.83 -30.34
C ARG A 50 -23.44 -7.57 -28.99
N VAL A 51 -22.35 -8.31 -28.80
CA VAL A 51 -22.11 -9.03 -27.54
C VAL A 51 -21.76 -8.04 -26.43
N ARG A 52 -20.97 -7.04 -26.77
CA ARG A 52 -20.59 -5.95 -25.86
C ARG A 52 -21.80 -5.18 -25.35
N ASP A 53 -22.69 -4.76 -26.24
CA ASP A 53 -23.91 -4.04 -25.91
C ASP A 53 -24.86 -4.87 -25.02
N ALA A 54 -25.02 -6.17 -25.35
CA ALA A 54 -25.83 -7.09 -24.55
C ALA A 54 -25.28 -7.31 -23.14
N ILE A 55 -23.96 -7.45 -22.99
CA ILE A 55 -23.31 -7.59 -21.68
C ILE A 55 -23.42 -6.27 -20.90
N THR A 56 -23.23 -5.14 -21.53
CA THR A 56 -23.31 -3.82 -20.88
C THR A 56 -24.73 -3.56 -20.35
N ALA A 57 -25.75 -3.90 -21.12
CA ALA A 57 -27.15 -3.75 -20.67
C ALA A 57 -27.48 -4.63 -19.46
N LYS A 58 -26.96 -5.88 -19.42
CA LYS A 58 -27.15 -6.77 -18.27
C LYS A 58 -26.33 -6.33 -17.05
N LEU A 59 -25.10 -5.83 -17.26
CA LEU A 59 -24.27 -5.26 -16.20
C LEU A 59 -24.99 -4.13 -15.47
N ALA A 60 -25.62 -3.20 -16.20
CA ALA A 60 -26.39 -2.12 -15.60
C ALA A 60 -27.52 -2.63 -14.68
N GLY A 61 -28.23 -3.69 -15.09
CA GLY A 61 -29.26 -4.32 -14.26
C GLY A 61 -28.70 -4.97 -12.99
N TYR A 62 -27.56 -5.65 -13.08
CA TYR A 62 -26.93 -6.30 -11.91
C TYR A 62 -26.31 -5.27 -10.96
N ILE A 63 -25.78 -4.15 -11.46
CA ILE A 63 -25.29 -3.05 -10.64
C ILE A 63 -26.45 -2.46 -9.83
N ALA A 64 -27.57 -2.12 -10.49
CA ALA A 64 -28.75 -1.58 -9.82
C ALA A 64 -29.27 -2.54 -8.73
N ARG A 65 -29.31 -3.84 -9.02
CA ARG A 65 -29.74 -4.84 -8.02
C ARG A 65 -28.77 -4.97 -6.85
N ALA A 66 -27.47 -4.97 -7.11
CA ALA A 66 -26.45 -4.98 -6.05
C ALA A 66 -26.54 -3.74 -5.14
N GLU A 67 -26.85 -2.57 -5.71
CA GLU A 67 -27.10 -1.34 -4.95
C GLU A 67 -28.34 -1.44 -4.06
N GLU A 68 -29.46 -1.98 -4.58
CA GLU A 68 -30.68 -2.24 -3.79
C GLU A 68 -30.40 -3.19 -2.59
N ILE A 69 -29.67 -4.27 -2.83
CA ILE A 69 -29.32 -5.23 -1.78
C ILE A 69 -28.41 -4.58 -0.73
N ARG A 70 -27.43 -3.78 -1.15
CA ARG A 70 -26.57 -3.01 -0.23
C ARG A 70 -27.39 -2.08 0.65
N ASP A 71 -28.32 -1.36 0.06
CA ASP A 71 -29.16 -0.40 0.78
C ASP A 71 -30.12 -1.11 1.75
N ALA A 72 -30.61 -2.30 1.38
CA ALA A 72 -31.38 -3.16 2.28
C ALA A 72 -30.57 -3.68 3.48
N LEU A 73 -29.30 -4.10 3.25
CA LEU A 73 -28.41 -4.53 4.32
C LEU A 73 -28.03 -3.39 5.27
N LEU A 74 -27.87 -2.16 4.74
CA LEU A 74 -27.61 -0.98 5.57
C LEU A 74 -28.85 -0.53 6.37
N ALA A 75 -30.07 -0.82 5.89
CA ALA A 75 -31.30 -0.50 6.61
C ALA A 75 -31.55 -1.50 7.78
N ASP A 76 -31.06 -2.73 7.65
CA ASP A 76 -31.24 -3.78 8.69
C ASP A 76 -30.21 -3.64 9.85
N ASP A 77 -29.10 -2.93 9.64
CA ASP A 77 -28.07 -2.62 10.64
C ASP A 77 -28.39 -1.37 11.50
N THR A 78 -29.57 -0.76 11.34
CA THR A 78 -30.02 0.32 12.23
C THR A 78 -30.56 -0.25 13.54
N PRO A 79 -29.96 0.04 14.69
CA PRO A 79 -30.48 -0.43 15.98
C PRO A 79 -31.88 0.12 16.22
N THR A 80 -32.80 -0.79 16.54
CA THR A 80 -34.20 -0.54 16.86
C THR A 80 -34.36 0.62 17.84
N ALA A 81 -35.36 1.44 17.60
CA ALA A 81 -35.74 2.66 18.32
C ALA A 81 -35.91 2.55 19.86
N ALA A 82 -35.62 1.39 20.47
CA ALA A 82 -35.69 1.21 21.92
C ALA A 82 -34.40 1.60 22.66
N ALA A 83 -33.25 1.72 21.98
CA ALA A 83 -32.00 2.18 22.59
C ALA A 83 -31.80 3.71 22.52
N ALA A 84 -32.54 4.40 21.66
CA ALA A 84 -32.46 5.86 21.51
C ALA A 84 -33.25 6.64 22.59
N ALA A 85 -34.15 5.98 23.33
CA ALA A 85 -34.96 6.64 24.37
C ALA A 85 -34.23 6.83 25.72
N ALA A 86 -33.09 6.15 25.90
CA ALA A 86 -32.32 6.25 27.16
C ALA A 86 -31.22 7.35 27.14
N GLU A 87 -30.87 7.88 25.97
CA GLU A 87 -29.87 8.95 25.85
C GLU A 87 -30.46 10.37 25.69
N GLU A 88 -31.79 10.50 25.55
CA GLU A 88 -32.46 11.79 25.39
C GLU A 88 -32.77 12.54 26.68
N GLU A 89 -32.66 11.89 27.85
CA GLU A 89 -32.88 12.57 29.14
C GLU A 89 -31.65 13.29 29.73
N ALA A 90 -30.46 13.14 29.13
CA ALA A 90 -29.23 13.74 29.66
C ALA A 90 -28.77 15.03 28.95
N LYS A 91 -29.50 15.54 27.94
CA LYS A 91 -29.13 16.78 27.22
C LYS A 91 -30.30 17.74 27.00
N LYS A 92 -30.92 18.14 28.08
CA LYS A 92 -31.73 19.37 28.14
C LYS A 92 -31.04 20.35 29.06
N ASP A 93 -30.06 21.06 28.56
CA ASP A 93 -29.75 22.43 28.97
C ASP A 93 -28.58 22.94 28.08
N SER A 94 -28.93 23.59 27.00
CA SER A 94 -28.31 24.85 26.54
C SER A 94 -28.88 25.21 25.18
N LYS A 95 -29.76 26.19 25.24
CA LYS A 95 -30.48 26.80 24.12
C LYS A 95 -29.70 28.01 23.62
N ALA A 96 -29.45 28.13 22.31
CA ALA A 96 -29.91 29.27 21.52
C ALA A 96 -29.19 29.38 20.15
N LYS A 97 -30.07 29.42 19.10
CA LYS A 97 -29.99 30.20 17.84
C LYS A 97 -28.82 29.99 16.88
N ASP A 98 -29.00 29.57 15.64
CA ASP A 98 -29.64 30.30 14.53
C ASP A 98 -29.71 29.43 13.24
N GLY A 99 -30.77 29.50 12.51
CA GLY A 99 -31.08 29.59 11.10
C GLY A 99 -30.54 28.60 10.05
N GLY A 100 -31.40 27.67 9.60
CA GLY A 100 -31.79 27.54 8.19
C GLY A 100 -30.90 26.77 7.20
N GLY A 101 -31.38 25.59 6.73
CA GLY A 101 -31.10 25.05 5.39
C GLY A 101 -29.99 24.00 5.33
N GLY A 102 -30.34 22.71 5.29
CA GLY A 102 -29.34 21.71 5.02
C GLY A 102 -29.79 20.28 5.26
N GLY A 103 -30.75 19.79 4.50
CA GLY A 103 -31.14 18.37 4.54
C GLY A 103 -30.49 17.50 3.45
N GLU A 104 -29.96 18.11 2.38
CA GLU A 104 -29.34 17.40 1.24
C GLU A 104 -27.81 17.26 1.37
N ASP A 105 -27.16 18.14 2.14
CA ASP A 105 -25.69 18.19 2.26
C ASP A 105 -25.14 17.09 3.19
N ASP A 106 -25.94 16.57 4.13
CA ASP A 106 -25.47 15.53 5.06
C ASP A 106 -25.48 14.12 4.44
N SER A 107 -26.43 13.80 3.57
CA SER A 107 -26.46 12.48 2.89
C SER A 107 -25.32 12.35 1.88
N ASP A 108 -25.01 13.43 1.17
CA ASP A 108 -23.89 13.47 0.23
C ASP A 108 -22.55 13.47 0.96
N ARG A 109 -22.45 14.07 2.14
CA ARG A 109 -21.28 13.98 3.02
C ARG A 109 -21.03 12.57 3.54
N VAL A 110 -22.08 11.83 3.90
CA VAL A 110 -21.96 10.43 4.35
C VAL A 110 -21.54 9.53 3.19
N LYS A 111 -22.12 9.70 2.00
CA LYS A 111 -21.71 8.96 0.78
C LYS A 111 -20.27 9.27 0.37
N LEU A 112 -19.86 10.52 0.41
CA LEU A 112 -18.50 10.96 0.16
C LEU A 112 -17.52 10.43 1.21
N ARG A 113 -17.89 10.39 2.49
CA ARG A 113 -17.08 9.77 3.55
C ARG A 113 -16.89 8.27 3.33
N ALA A 114 -17.93 7.53 2.93
CA ALA A 114 -17.83 6.12 2.60
C ALA A 114 -16.93 5.86 1.38
N GLY A 115 -17.04 6.69 0.34
CA GLY A 115 -16.14 6.65 -0.82
C GLY A 115 -14.68 6.98 -0.46
N LEU A 116 -14.48 7.93 0.45
CA LEU A 116 -13.15 8.31 0.95
C LEU A 116 -12.46 7.20 1.73
N HIS A 117 -13.19 6.42 2.54
CA HIS A 117 -12.61 5.26 3.25
C HIS A 117 -12.02 4.22 2.30
N SER A 118 -12.45 4.17 1.04
CA SER A 118 -11.86 3.27 0.03
C SER A 118 -10.63 3.85 -0.68
N ALA A 119 -10.48 5.17 -0.71
CA ALA A 119 -9.39 5.87 -1.41
C ALA A 119 -8.32 6.41 -0.45
N ILE A 120 -8.71 6.70 0.79
CA ILE A 120 -7.81 7.18 1.84
C ILE A 120 -7.57 6.04 2.81
N VAL A 121 -6.33 5.58 2.84
CA VAL A 121 -5.91 4.65 3.88
C VAL A 121 -5.67 5.47 5.15
N SER A 122 -6.65 5.40 6.09
CA SER A 122 -6.46 5.93 7.44
C SER A 122 -5.96 4.79 8.32
N GLU A 123 -4.72 4.84 8.74
CA GLU A 123 -4.11 3.80 9.56
C GLU A 123 -3.28 4.41 10.70
N LYS A 124 -3.12 3.68 11.79
CA LYS A 124 -2.03 3.88 12.72
C LYS A 124 -0.90 2.94 12.28
N PRO A 125 0.12 3.46 11.57
CA PRO A 125 1.19 2.61 11.08
C PRO A 125 2.01 2.07 12.25
N ASN A 126 2.58 0.87 12.07
CA ASN A 126 3.47 0.25 13.04
C ASN A 126 4.86 0.09 12.45
N VAL A 127 5.46 1.21 12.06
CA VAL A 127 6.82 1.28 11.50
C VAL A 127 7.66 2.13 12.43
N ARG A 128 8.72 1.55 12.99
CA ARG A 128 9.62 2.24 13.92
C ARG A 128 10.80 2.88 13.19
N TRP A 129 11.45 3.85 13.81
CA TRP A 129 12.70 4.41 13.31
C TRP A 129 13.81 3.35 13.10
N SER A 130 13.84 2.29 13.94
CA SER A 130 14.76 1.16 13.80
C SER A 130 14.60 0.38 12.50
N ASP A 131 13.38 0.38 11.95
CA ASP A 131 13.05 -0.38 10.73
C ASP A 131 13.49 0.38 9.47
N VAL A 132 13.73 1.69 9.60
CA VAL A 132 14.26 2.55 8.54
C VAL A 132 15.78 2.53 8.61
N SER A 133 16.44 1.95 7.61
CA SER A 133 17.90 1.85 7.56
C SER A 133 18.55 3.15 7.08
N GLY A 134 19.48 3.69 7.85
CA GLY A 134 20.18 4.94 7.53
C GLY A 134 19.26 6.16 7.55
N LEU A 135 19.51 7.13 6.66
CA LEU A 135 18.75 8.37 6.51
C LEU A 135 18.75 9.25 7.79
N ASP A 136 19.89 9.27 8.51
CA ASP A 136 19.97 9.92 9.82
C ASP A 136 19.65 11.41 9.75
N GLY A 137 20.13 12.12 8.72
CA GLY A 137 19.80 13.53 8.51
C GLY A 137 18.32 13.77 8.23
N ALA A 138 17.70 12.93 7.39
CA ALA A 138 16.26 13.02 7.10
C ALA A 138 15.42 12.70 8.34
N LYS A 139 15.81 11.69 9.12
CA LYS A 139 15.15 11.34 10.39
C LYS A 139 15.23 12.51 11.38
N GLN A 140 16.42 13.09 11.55
CA GLN A 140 16.61 14.23 12.44
C GLN A 140 15.77 15.43 12.00
N ALA A 141 15.78 15.77 10.71
CA ALA A 141 14.99 16.87 10.17
C ALA A 141 13.48 16.68 10.39
N LEU A 142 12.98 15.45 10.24
CA LEU A 142 11.57 15.12 10.46
C LEU A 142 11.23 15.02 11.96
N GLN A 143 12.15 14.56 12.79
CA GLN A 143 11.99 14.55 14.24
C GLN A 143 11.81 15.97 14.78
N GLU A 144 12.67 16.90 14.38
CA GLU A 144 12.56 18.31 14.78
C GLU A 144 11.28 18.96 14.26
N ALA A 145 10.86 18.57 13.07
CA ALA A 145 9.81 19.27 12.36
C ALA A 145 8.40 18.76 12.67
N VAL A 146 8.28 17.48 12.99
CA VAL A 146 6.97 16.80 13.20
C VAL A 146 6.85 16.25 14.60
N VAL A 147 7.81 15.42 15.05
CA VAL A 147 7.69 14.69 16.32
C VAL A 147 7.78 15.64 17.52
N LEU A 148 8.83 16.49 17.57
CA LEU A 148 9.01 17.42 18.68
C LEU A 148 7.85 18.41 18.88
N PRO A 149 7.21 18.98 17.85
CA PRO A 149 6.03 19.83 18.04
C PRO A 149 4.82 19.14 18.64
N VAL A 150 4.68 17.83 18.39
CA VAL A 150 3.58 17.01 18.95
C VAL A 150 3.89 16.65 20.41
N GLU A 151 5.11 16.19 20.70
CA GLU A 151 5.52 15.80 22.04
C GLU A 151 5.72 16.99 22.99
N PHE A 152 6.26 18.11 22.47
CA PHE A 152 6.63 19.29 23.27
C PHE A 152 6.05 20.60 22.72
N PRO A 153 4.71 20.72 22.64
CA PRO A 153 4.05 21.89 22.06
C PRO A 153 4.45 23.22 22.74
N GLN A 154 4.84 23.17 24.02
CA GLN A 154 5.28 24.34 24.80
C GLN A 154 6.54 25.00 24.25
N PHE A 155 7.38 24.30 23.49
CA PHE A 155 8.57 24.88 22.88
C PHE A 155 8.27 25.70 21.61
N PHE A 156 7.09 25.47 21.03
CA PHE A 156 6.69 26.03 19.74
C PHE A 156 5.69 27.19 19.88
N THR A 157 6.07 28.21 20.67
CA THR A 157 5.24 29.37 20.96
C THR A 157 5.79 30.65 20.29
N GLY A 158 4.93 31.61 20.05
CA GLY A 158 5.30 32.94 19.51
C GLY A 158 5.84 32.87 18.08
N LYS A 159 7.11 33.16 17.87
CA LYS A 159 7.77 33.11 16.56
C LYS A 159 8.25 31.73 16.17
N ARG A 160 8.36 30.81 17.11
CA ARG A 160 8.74 29.42 16.87
C ARG A 160 7.50 28.64 16.46
N ARG A 161 7.14 28.67 15.19
CA ARG A 161 6.00 27.91 14.68
C ARG A 161 6.49 26.62 14.05
N PRO A 162 5.81 25.46 14.28
CA PRO A 162 6.16 24.22 13.62
C PRO A 162 6.02 24.34 12.11
N TRP A 163 6.87 23.66 11.38
CA TRP A 163 6.69 23.50 9.94
C TRP A 163 5.48 22.64 9.66
N LYS A 164 4.78 22.90 8.55
CA LYS A 164 3.51 22.25 8.25
C LYS A 164 3.54 21.44 6.96
N ALA A 165 4.47 21.71 6.07
CA ALA A 165 4.55 21.05 4.77
C ALA A 165 5.99 20.66 4.43
N PHE A 166 6.17 19.39 4.06
CA PHE A 166 7.46 18.78 3.75
C PHE A 166 7.39 18.16 2.36
N LEU A 167 8.43 18.35 1.57
CA LEU A 167 8.64 17.62 0.32
C LEU A 167 9.75 16.59 0.52
N LEU A 168 9.37 15.30 0.50
CA LEU A 168 10.33 14.21 0.40
C LEU A 168 10.57 13.90 -1.07
N TYR A 169 11.80 14.07 -1.54
CA TYR A 169 12.13 13.83 -2.94
C TYR A 169 13.41 12.99 -3.06
N GLY A 170 13.60 12.37 -4.21
CA GLY A 170 14.75 11.49 -4.45
C GLY A 170 14.36 10.31 -5.33
N PRO A 171 15.32 9.42 -5.63
CA PRO A 171 15.10 8.29 -6.53
C PRO A 171 13.93 7.40 -6.10
N PRO A 172 13.29 6.70 -7.05
CA PRO A 172 12.26 5.72 -6.71
C PRO A 172 12.83 4.59 -5.86
N GLY A 173 11.98 3.99 -5.00
CA GLY A 173 12.38 2.84 -4.19
C GLY A 173 13.30 3.14 -3.00
N THR A 174 13.54 4.40 -2.64
CA THR A 174 14.39 4.78 -1.50
C THR A 174 13.66 4.81 -0.16
N GLY A 175 12.37 4.43 -0.12
CA GLY A 175 11.62 4.31 1.13
C GLY A 175 10.96 5.60 1.63
N LYS A 176 10.70 6.60 0.76
CA LYS A 176 10.03 7.86 1.13
C LYS A 176 8.70 7.66 1.86
N SER A 177 7.83 6.82 1.32
CA SER A 177 6.52 6.50 1.93
C SER A 177 6.69 5.71 3.24
N TYR A 178 7.70 4.85 3.33
CA TYR A 178 8.03 4.09 4.54
C TYR A 178 8.54 5.01 5.66
N LEU A 179 9.39 5.98 5.31
CA LEU A 179 9.86 7.00 6.23
C LEU A 179 8.71 7.86 6.77
N ALA A 180 7.76 8.25 5.91
CA ALA A 180 6.58 9.01 6.33
C ALA A 180 5.71 8.23 7.34
N LYS A 181 5.55 6.91 7.14
CA LYS A 181 4.87 6.03 8.11
C LYS A 181 5.61 5.95 9.43
N ALA A 182 6.94 5.85 9.40
CA ALA A 182 7.76 5.83 10.62
C ALA A 182 7.59 7.13 11.42
N VAL A 183 7.58 8.29 10.76
CA VAL A 183 7.32 9.59 11.41
C VAL A 183 5.95 9.60 12.11
N ALA A 184 4.92 9.09 11.44
CA ALA A 184 3.57 9.05 12.02
C ALA A 184 3.47 8.11 13.23
N THR A 185 4.20 6.99 13.20
CA THR A 185 4.29 6.07 14.35
C THR A 185 4.95 6.73 15.54
N GLU A 186 6.10 7.38 15.33
CA GLU A 186 6.85 8.06 16.40
C GLU A 186 6.08 9.25 16.98
N ALA A 187 5.32 9.98 16.16
CA ALA A 187 4.50 11.09 16.61
C ALA A 187 3.13 10.67 17.16
N ASP A 188 2.83 9.38 17.28
CA ASP A 188 1.49 8.83 17.63
C ASP A 188 0.34 9.55 16.89
N SER A 189 0.58 9.85 15.62
CA SER A 189 -0.34 10.62 14.77
C SER A 189 -1.15 9.72 13.86
N THR A 190 -2.38 10.13 13.57
CA THR A 190 -3.19 9.46 12.55
C THR A 190 -2.58 9.71 11.17
N PHE A 191 -2.34 8.66 10.40
CA PHE A 191 -1.72 8.73 9.09
C PHE A 191 -2.75 8.57 7.98
N PHE A 192 -2.88 9.61 7.16
CA PHE A 192 -3.73 9.60 5.97
C PHE A 192 -2.83 9.50 4.73
N SER A 193 -2.95 8.40 3.99
CA SER A 193 -2.20 8.18 2.75
C SER A 193 -3.12 8.24 1.55
N ILE A 194 -2.74 9.03 0.55
CA ILE A 194 -3.46 9.17 -0.71
C ILE A 194 -2.47 9.24 -1.87
N SER A 195 -2.80 8.57 -2.99
CA SER A 195 -2.10 8.78 -4.26
C SER A 195 -2.78 9.88 -5.07
N SER A 196 -2.00 10.81 -5.56
CA SER A 196 -2.53 11.87 -6.41
C SER A 196 -3.04 11.36 -7.76
N SER A 197 -2.52 10.26 -8.27
CA SER A 197 -3.03 9.57 -9.46
C SER A 197 -4.43 8.98 -9.25
N ASP A 198 -4.70 8.42 -8.07
CA ASP A 198 -6.02 7.90 -7.70
C ASP A 198 -7.07 9.00 -7.61
N LEU A 199 -6.70 10.17 -7.06
CA LEU A 199 -7.58 11.34 -7.01
C LEU A 199 -7.99 11.83 -8.40
N LEU A 200 -7.07 11.78 -9.37
CA LEU A 200 -7.34 12.24 -10.72
C LEU A 200 -8.15 11.24 -11.55
N SER A 201 -7.94 9.93 -11.34
CA SER A 201 -8.49 8.88 -12.20
C SER A 201 -9.85 8.36 -11.78
N LYS A 202 -10.09 8.20 -10.48
CA LYS A 202 -11.30 7.56 -9.95
C LYS A 202 -12.47 8.51 -9.74
N TRP A 203 -12.23 9.83 -9.63
CA TRP A 203 -13.21 10.77 -9.12
C TRP A 203 -13.37 12.01 -10.01
N MET A 204 -13.41 11.82 -11.33
CA MET A 204 -13.68 12.92 -12.27
C MET A 204 -15.04 13.57 -11.98
N GLY A 205 -15.01 14.77 -11.41
CA GLY A 205 -16.19 15.58 -11.07
C GLY A 205 -16.37 15.89 -9.58
N GLU A 206 -15.83 15.07 -8.67
CA GLU A 206 -15.98 15.26 -7.21
C GLU A 206 -14.63 15.35 -6.46
N SER A 207 -13.54 15.32 -7.19
CA SER A 207 -12.18 15.29 -6.61
C SER A 207 -11.88 16.50 -5.71
N GLU A 208 -12.51 17.66 -5.96
CA GLU A 208 -12.38 18.86 -5.12
C GLU A 208 -12.98 18.64 -3.73
N LYS A 209 -14.20 18.07 -3.69
CA LYS A 209 -14.88 17.74 -2.42
C LYS A 209 -14.10 16.69 -1.62
N LEU A 210 -13.46 15.74 -2.32
CA LEU A 210 -12.62 14.72 -1.69
C LEU A 210 -11.40 15.32 -1.00
N VAL A 211 -10.71 16.26 -1.66
CA VAL A 211 -9.58 16.97 -1.08
C VAL A 211 -10.01 17.77 0.15
N ALA A 212 -11.11 18.53 0.06
CA ALA A 212 -11.64 19.30 1.18
C ALA A 212 -11.98 18.41 2.38
N ASN A 213 -12.64 17.26 2.13
CA ASN A 213 -12.99 16.28 3.15
C ASN A 213 -11.75 15.61 3.77
N LEU A 214 -10.72 15.28 2.98
CA LEU A 214 -9.45 14.76 3.50
C LEU A 214 -8.85 15.70 4.54
N PHE A 215 -8.75 16.98 4.22
CA PHE A 215 -8.22 17.98 5.14
C PHE A 215 -9.14 18.20 6.35
N GLN A 216 -10.44 18.05 6.19
CA GLN A 216 -11.38 18.13 7.31
C GLN A 216 -11.21 16.92 8.22
N MET A 217 -11.18 15.69 7.71
CA MET A 217 -10.95 14.46 8.48
C MET A 217 -9.61 14.53 9.22
N ALA A 218 -8.57 15.04 8.59
CA ALA A 218 -7.28 15.20 9.22
C ALA A 218 -7.33 16.20 10.39
N ARG A 219 -8.10 17.29 10.29
CA ARG A 219 -8.32 18.23 11.39
C ARG A 219 -9.13 17.65 12.54
N GLU A 220 -10.13 16.81 12.23
CA GLU A 220 -10.97 16.12 13.23
C GLU A 220 -10.19 15.06 14.01
N ASN A 221 -9.15 14.46 13.38
CA ASN A 221 -8.29 13.42 13.97
C ASN A 221 -6.88 13.93 14.31
N ALA A 222 -6.77 15.20 14.70
CA ALA A 222 -5.48 15.75 15.10
C ALA A 222 -4.96 15.12 16.42
N PRO A 223 -3.64 14.84 16.56
CA PRO A 223 -2.58 15.10 15.58
C PRO A 223 -2.62 14.13 14.40
N SER A 224 -2.46 14.66 13.19
CA SER A 224 -2.56 13.88 11.96
C SER A 224 -1.53 14.29 10.91
N ILE A 225 -1.13 13.33 10.09
CA ILE A 225 -0.22 13.51 8.97
C ILE A 225 -0.92 13.10 7.68
N ILE A 226 -0.97 14.00 6.70
CA ILE A 226 -1.44 13.71 5.36
C ILE A 226 -0.22 13.44 4.48
N PHE A 227 -0.11 12.23 3.97
CA PHE A 227 0.90 11.84 3.00
C PHE A 227 0.28 11.75 1.61
N ILE A 228 0.84 12.53 0.68
CA ILE A 228 0.41 12.56 -0.72
C ILE A 228 1.52 11.96 -1.55
N ASP A 229 1.29 10.76 -2.09
CA ASP A 229 2.24 10.10 -2.98
C ASP A 229 2.10 10.60 -4.42
N GLU A 230 3.18 10.50 -5.19
CA GLU A 230 3.22 10.86 -6.62
C GLU A 230 2.72 12.29 -6.91
N ILE A 231 3.06 13.25 -6.06
CA ILE A 231 2.59 14.64 -6.19
C ILE A 231 2.97 15.30 -7.52
N ASP A 232 3.98 14.78 -8.20
CA ASP A 232 4.41 15.19 -9.53
C ASP A 232 3.32 14.96 -10.60
N SER A 233 2.44 13.98 -10.44
CA SER A 233 1.29 13.78 -11.32
C SER A 233 0.33 14.97 -11.29
N LEU A 234 0.26 15.69 -10.17
CA LEU A 234 -0.47 16.95 -10.05
C LEU A 234 0.28 18.13 -10.67
N CYS A 235 1.59 18.01 -10.89
CA CYS A 235 2.46 19.12 -11.31
C CYS A 235 2.73 19.17 -12.82
N GLY A 236 1.94 18.52 -13.68
CA GLY A 236 2.07 18.52 -15.13
C GLY A 236 2.33 19.92 -15.70
N GLN A 237 3.11 20.00 -16.78
CA GLN A 237 3.58 21.27 -17.36
C GLN A 237 2.41 22.20 -17.70
N ARG A 238 2.48 23.44 -17.25
CA ARG A 238 1.55 24.50 -17.63
C ARG A 238 1.68 24.71 -19.15
N GLY A 239 0.72 24.21 -19.93
CA GLY A 239 0.68 24.46 -21.36
C GLY A 239 0.50 23.23 -22.25
N GLU A 240 0.47 22.03 -21.72
CA GLU A 240 0.02 20.87 -22.49
C GLU A 240 -1.48 21.01 -22.76
N ARG A 241 -1.84 21.03 -24.06
CA ARG A 241 -3.21 21.22 -24.57
C ARG A 241 -4.23 20.18 -24.10
N ASN A 242 -3.82 19.19 -23.28
CA ASN A 242 -4.63 18.07 -22.79
C ASN A 242 -4.78 18.01 -21.26
N GLU A 243 -4.43 19.07 -20.51
CA GLU A 243 -4.74 19.08 -19.08
C GLU A 243 -6.26 19.13 -18.89
N SER A 244 -6.84 18.06 -18.31
CA SER A 244 -8.27 18.01 -18.07
C SER A 244 -8.69 19.12 -17.08
N GLU A 245 -9.85 19.73 -17.31
CA GLU A 245 -10.40 20.77 -16.42
C GLU A 245 -10.51 20.25 -14.97
N ALA A 246 -10.81 18.96 -14.79
CA ALA A 246 -10.84 18.27 -13.51
C ALA A 246 -9.48 18.31 -12.80
N SER A 247 -8.38 18.00 -13.50
CA SER A 247 -7.03 18.08 -12.93
C SER A 247 -6.70 19.50 -12.44
N ARG A 248 -7.11 20.51 -13.20
CA ARG A 248 -6.91 21.91 -12.83
C ARG A 248 -7.69 22.30 -11.57
N ARG A 249 -8.93 21.82 -11.42
CA ARG A 249 -9.76 22.08 -10.24
C ARG A 249 -9.20 21.40 -8.99
N VAL A 250 -8.81 20.12 -9.09
CA VAL A 250 -8.14 19.39 -7.99
C VAL A 250 -6.87 20.10 -7.52
N LYS A 251 -6.02 20.53 -8.47
CA LYS A 251 -4.83 21.34 -8.17
C LYS A 251 -5.19 22.63 -7.44
N THR A 252 -6.24 23.29 -7.88
CA THR A 252 -6.70 24.56 -7.28
C THR A 252 -7.19 24.31 -5.86
N GLU A 253 -7.98 23.27 -5.62
CA GLU A 253 -8.49 22.92 -4.30
C GLU A 253 -7.35 22.51 -3.35
N PHE A 254 -6.42 21.66 -3.79
CA PHE A 254 -5.20 21.39 -3.02
C PHE A 254 -4.47 22.69 -2.66
N LEU A 255 -4.30 23.58 -3.62
CA LEU A 255 -3.66 24.87 -3.38
C LEU A 255 -4.48 25.75 -2.42
N VAL A 256 -5.81 25.69 -2.45
CA VAL A 256 -6.68 26.42 -1.53
C VAL A 256 -6.58 25.84 -0.12
N GLN A 257 -6.68 24.53 0.04
CA GLN A 257 -6.53 23.86 1.34
C GLN A 257 -5.10 23.99 1.87
N MET A 258 -4.10 23.93 0.98
CA MET A 258 -2.71 24.24 1.29
C MET A 258 -2.43 25.75 1.38
N GLN A 259 -3.36 26.64 1.00
CA GLN A 259 -3.21 28.09 1.15
C GLN A 259 -3.24 28.56 2.61
N ALA A 260 -3.82 27.78 3.50
CA ALA A 260 -3.56 27.92 4.94
C ALA A 260 -2.09 27.60 5.27
N LEU A 261 -1.39 26.92 4.37
CA LEU A 261 0.05 26.58 4.34
C LEU A 261 0.79 27.44 3.30
N ARG A 262 0.27 28.64 3.03
CA ARG A 262 0.81 29.58 2.02
C ARG A 262 2.30 29.78 2.16
N ARG A 263 3.00 29.39 1.12
CA ARG A 263 4.38 29.57 0.67
C ARG A 263 5.24 28.33 0.80
N ARG A 264 5.20 27.48 -0.27
CA ARG A 264 6.25 26.49 -0.58
C ARG A 264 6.42 25.46 0.53
N PHE A 265 6.65 24.23 0.18
CA PHE A 265 7.09 23.26 1.18
C PHE A 265 8.13 23.92 2.09
N ASP A 266 7.86 23.96 3.38
CA ASP A 266 8.68 24.66 4.37
C ASP A 266 10.08 24.04 4.44
N LYS A 267 10.13 22.71 4.27
CA LYS A 267 11.37 21.93 4.14
C LYS A 267 11.31 20.99 2.94
N ARG A 268 12.45 20.81 2.26
CA ARG A 268 12.63 19.89 1.14
C ARG A 268 13.76 18.95 1.46
N ILE A 269 13.40 17.71 1.80
CA ILE A 269 14.31 16.71 2.33
C ILE A 269 14.65 15.72 1.23
N TYR A 270 15.93 15.67 0.87
CA TYR A 270 16.44 14.70 -0.09
C TYR A 270 16.58 13.32 0.56
N ILE A 271 16.02 12.30 -0.07
CA ILE A 271 16.15 10.91 0.34
C ILE A 271 17.06 10.20 -0.67
N PRO A 272 18.34 10.04 -0.35
CA PRO A 272 19.33 9.45 -1.24
C PRO A 272 19.14 7.93 -1.38
N LEU A 273 19.92 7.32 -2.29
CA LEU A 273 20.11 5.88 -2.27
C LEU A 273 20.79 5.44 -0.96
N PRO A 274 20.48 4.22 -0.48
CA PRO A 274 21.05 3.74 0.77
C PRO A 274 22.57 3.60 0.68
N ASP A 275 23.27 4.04 1.71
CA ASP A 275 24.71 3.86 1.85
C ASP A 275 25.08 2.39 2.14
N LEU A 276 26.35 2.09 2.21
CA LEU A 276 26.84 0.71 2.43
C LEU A 276 26.28 0.10 3.73
N LYS A 277 26.23 0.86 4.82
CA LYS A 277 25.72 0.39 6.11
C LYS A 277 24.23 0.15 6.06
N ALA A 278 23.49 1.07 5.44
CA ALA A 278 22.05 0.93 5.23
C ALA A 278 21.72 -0.29 4.37
N ARG A 279 22.44 -0.51 3.25
CA ARG A 279 22.25 -1.70 2.42
C ARG A 279 22.52 -3.00 3.19
N GLN A 280 23.59 -3.03 3.99
CA GLN A 280 23.90 -4.19 4.84
C GLN A 280 22.77 -4.48 5.83
N HIS A 281 22.24 -3.44 6.47
CA HIS A 281 21.12 -3.57 7.40
C HIS A 281 19.81 -3.98 6.69
N MET A 282 19.52 -3.41 5.52
CA MET A 282 18.36 -3.79 4.71
C MET A 282 18.36 -5.27 4.31
N PHE A 283 19.52 -5.83 3.91
CA PHE A 283 19.63 -7.26 3.63
C PHE A 283 19.28 -8.11 4.86
N LYS A 284 19.72 -7.72 6.06
CA LYS A 284 19.39 -8.43 7.30
C LYS A 284 17.91 -8.34 7.64
N VAL A 285 17.34 -7.13 7.56
CA VAL A 285 15.93 -6.91 7.89
C VAL A 285 15.01 -7.66 6.92
N HIS A 286 15.29 -7.61 5.60
CA HIS A 286 14.47 -8.30 4.61
C HIS A 286 14.62 -9.83 4.65
N LEU A 287 15.77 -10.34 5.07
CA LEU A 287 15.97 -11.78 5.25
C LEU A 287 15.25 -12.28 6.51
N GLY A 288 15.16 -11.43 7.54
CA GLY A 288 14.49 -11.72 8.82
C GLY A 288 15.03 -12.99 9.49
N ASP A 289 14.12 -13.76 10.08
CA ASP A 289 14.42 -15.02 10.80
C ASP A 289 14.54 -16.24 9.87
N THR A 290 14.62 -16.03 8.54
CA THR A 290 14.73 -17.14 7.59
C THR A 290 16.06 -17.88 7.82
N HIS A 291 15.99 -19.21 7.85
CA HIS A 291 17.17 -20.06 8.10
C HIS A 291 18.25 -19.88 7.02
N HIS A 292 19.42 -19.40 7.42
CA HIS A 292 20.54 -19.12 6.54
C HIS A 292 21.89 -19.45 7.19
N SER A 293 22.92 -19.69 6.36
CA SER A 293 24.30 -19.92 6.79
C SER A 293 25.23 -18.70 6.57
N LEU A 294 24.64 -17.50 6.39
CA LEU A 294 25.38 -16.28 6.07
C LEU A 294 26.04 -15.68 7.31
N THR A 295 27.25 -15.20 7.13
CA THR A 295 28.02 -14.47 8.14
C THR A 295 27.86 -12.96 7.98
N ASN A 296 28.27 -12.19 8.99
CA ASN A 296 28.29 -10.72 8.89
C ASN A 296 29.19 -10.21 7.74
N GLY A 297 30.28 -10.94 7.44
CA GLY A 297 31.14 -10.63 6.31
C GLY A 297 30.48 -10.85 4.95
N ASP A 298 29.57 -11.83 4.86
CA ASP A 298 28.78 -12.04 3.64
C ASP A 298 27.81 -10.88 3.38
N PHE A 299 27.12 -10.39 4.43
CA PHE A 299 26.26 -9.20 4.33
C PHE A 299 27.04 -7.94 3.93
N GLU A 300 28.26 -7.75 4.45
CA GLU A 300 29.11 -6.63 4.04
C GLU A 300 29.54 -6.76 2.57
N SER A 301 29.94 -7.96 2.14
CA SER A 301 30.28 -8.24 0.74
C SER A 301 29.10 -7.98 -0.20
N LEU A 302 27.88 -8.37 0.20
CA LEU A 302 26.64 -8.09 -0.54
C LEU A 302 26.41 -6.59 -0.67
N ALA A 303 26.51 -5.85 0.43
CA ALA A 303 26.34 -4.41 0.44
C ALA A 303 27.36 -3.68 -0.46
N ARG A 304 28.59 -4.16 -0.54
CA ARG A 304 29.61 -3.63 -1.46
C ARG A 304 29.27 -3.87 -2.94
N ARG A 305 28.75 -5.05 -3.25
CA ARG A 305 28.42 -5.47 -4.63
C ARG A 305 27.13 -4.87 -5.16
N THR A 306 26.27 -4.39 -4.29
CA THR A 306 24.98 -3.75 -4.60
C THR A 306 25.06 -2.24 -4.55
N ASP A 307 26.21 -1.67 -4.89
CA ASP A 307 26.32 -0.23 -4.99
C ASP A 307 25.36 0.35 -6.03
N GLY A 308 24.68 1.44 -5.70
CA GLY A 308 23.63 2.05 -6.53
C GLY A 308 22.26 1.36 -6.46
N PHE A 309 22.09 0.29 -5.70
CA PHE A 309 20.76 -0.33 -5.50
C PHE A 309 19.89 0.54 -4.59
N SER A 310 18.62 0.68 -4.97
CA SER A 310 17.58 1.25 -4.12
C SER A 310 17.11 0.24 -3.06
N GLY A 311 16.34 0.68 -2.07
CA GLY A 311 15.72 -0.23 -1.10
C GLY A 311 14.77 -1.24 -1.75
N SER A 312 14.04 -0.83 -2.80
CA SER A 312 13.20 -1.73 -3.59
C SER A 312 14.02 -2.78 -4.34
N ASP A 313 15.16 -2.42 -4.92
CA ASP A 313 16.05 -3.37 -5.59
C ASP A 313 16.55 -4.44 -4.61
N ILE A 314 16.92 -4.03 -3.40
CA ILE A 314 17.36 -4.94 -2.33
C ILE A 314 16.21 -5.86 -1.92
N ALA A 315 15.01 -5.33 -1.72
CA ALA A 315 13.84 -6.14 -1.36
C ALA A 315 13.51 -7.20 -2.41
N VAL A 316 13.55 -6.82 -3.71
CA VAL A 316 13.35 -7.76 -4.84
C VAL A 316 14.47 -8.80 -4.87
N CYS A 317 15.73 -8.37 -4.68
CA CYS A 317 16.88 -9.27 -4.63
C CYS A 317 16.73 -10.30 -3.50
N VAL A 318 16.40 -9.87 -2.29
CA VAL A 318 16.20 -10.80 -1.16
C VAL A 318 15.01 -11.72 -1.40
N LYS A 319 13.90 -11.21 -1.96
CA LYS A 319 12.76 -12.04 -2.32
C LYS A 319 13.16 -13.17 -3.27
N ASP A 320 13.96 -12.89 -4.30
CA ASP A 320 14.45 -13.91 -5.23
C ASP A 320 15.37 -14.92 -4.53
N VAL A 321 16.21 -14.47 -3.58
CA VAL A 321 17.06 -15.33 -2.78
C VAL A 321 16.25 -16.28 -1.89
N LEU A 322 15.17 -15.79 -1.27
CA LEU A 322 14.26 -16.60 -0.45
C LEU A 322 13.64 -17.76 -1.24
N PHE A 323 13.46 -17.61 -2.55
CA PHE A 323 12.92 -18.66 -3.42
C PHE A 323 14.00 -19.64 -3.96
N GLU A 324 15.29 -19.35 -3.87
CA GLU A 324 16.34 -20.26 -4.38
C GLU A 324 16.37 -21.61 -3.63
N PRO A 325 16.25 -21.72 -2.29
CA PRO A 325 16.09 -22.99 -1.61
C PRO A 325 14.85 -23.78 -2.07
N VAL A 326 13.74 -23.10 -2.37
CA VAL A 326 12.53 -23.74 -2.88
C VAL A 326 12.78 -24.34 -4.27
N ARG A 327 13.42 -23.55 -5.17
CA ARG A 327 13.81 -24.04 -6.51
C ARG A 327 14.75 -25.23 -6.42
N LYS A 328 15.76 -25.17 -5.54
CA LYS A 328 16.66 -26.30 -5.28
C LYS A 328 15.91 -27.54 -4.80
N THR A 329 14.90 -27.38 -3.98
CA THR A 329 14.09 -28.49 -3.48
C THR A 329 13.21 -29.07 -4.60
N GLN A 330 12.68 -28.22 -5.47
CA GLN A 330 11.88 -28.63 -6.62
C GLN A 330 12.70 -29.43 -7.64
N ASP A 331 13.93 -29.01 -7.91
CA ASP A 331 14.84 -29.60 -8.90
C ASP A 331 15.62 -30.81 -8.35
N ALA A 332 15.53 -31.08 -7.04
CA ALA A 332 16.30 -32.14 -6.40
C ALA A 332 15.82 -33.53 -6.78
N MET A 333 16.76 -34.41 -7.11
CA MET A 333 16.54 -35.84 -7.40
C MET A 333 16.90 -36.75 -6.22
N PHE A 334 17.50 -36.20 -5.18
CA PHE A 334 17.94 -36.90 -3.99
C PHE A 334 17.56 -36.16 -2.74
N PHE A 335 17.01 -36.87 -1.77
CA PHE A 335 16.67 -36.37 -0.44
C PHE A 335 17.26 -37.30 0.62
N PHE A 336 17.58 -36.73 1.77
CA PHE A 336 17.95 -37.46 2.95
C PHE A 336 17.05 -37.08 4.12
N ARG A 337 16.88 -38.00 5.05
CA ARG A 337 16.06 -37.76 6.24
C ARG A 337 16.93 -37.20 7.35
N THR A 338 16.62 -36.04 7.88
CA THR A 338 17.29 -35.43 9.02
C THR A 338 16.66 -35.97 10.31
N ALA A 339 17.48 -36.49 11.22
CA ALA A 339 17.00 -37.11 12.47
C ALA A 339 16.88 -36.06 13.59
N GLU A 340 16.09 -35.00 13.40
CA GLU A 340 15.80 -34.03 14.47
C GLU A 340 14.32 -34.13 14.84
N GLY A 341 14.04 -34.60 16.08
CA GLY A 341 12.71 -34.64 16.66
C GLY A 341 11.79 -35.78 16.17
N ASP A 342 10.60 -35.85 16.73
CA ASP A 342 9.58 -36.92 16.63
C ASP A 342 8.97 -37.13 15.23
N GLY A 343 9.64 -36.75 14.15
CA GLY A 343 9.10 -36.88 12.80
C GLY A 343 10.10 -36.86 11.64
N GLY A 344 11.35 -36.52 11.84
CA GLY A 344 12.42 -36.44 10.81
C GLY A 344 11.99 -35.74 9.51
N THR A 345 12.70 -34.70 9.07
CA THR A 345 12.37 -33.94 7.86
C THR A 345 13.18 -34.41 6.65
N TRP A 346 12.59 -34.29 5.44
CA TRP A 346 13.25 -34.60 4.18
C TRP A 346 13.89 -33.34 3.61
N THR A 347 15.22 -33.34 3.51
CA THR A 347 16.00 -32.23 2.98
C THR A 347 16.68 -32.64 1.67
N PRO A 348 16.65 -31.79 0.63
CA PRO A 348 17.32 -32.09 -0.64
C PRO A 348 18.84 -32.14 -0.49
N CYS A 349 19.48 -33.00 -1.28
CA CYS A 349 20.93 -33.10 -1.35
C CYS A 349 21.42 -33.24 -2.80
N GLY A 350 22.71 -32.91 -3.01
CA GLY A 350 23.29 -32.82 -4.35
C GLY A 350 23.62 -34.18 -5.03
N GLY A 351 23.35 -35.32 -4.36
CA GLY A 351 23.63 -36.62 -4.96
C GLY A 351 23.69 -37.77 -3.95
N PRO A 352 24.02 -39.00 -4.42
CA PRO A 352 24.02 -40.22 -3.61
C PRO A 352 25.19 -40.31 -2.61
N THR A 353 26.17 -39.40 -2.68
CA THR A 353 27.37 -39.41 -1.83
C THR A 353 27.10 -39.08 -0.36
N ARG A 354 25.94 -38.55 -0.04
CA ARG A 354 25.55 -38.24 1.35
C ARG A 354 24.97 -39.49 2.02
N PRO A 355 25.43 -39.84 3.24
CA PRO A 355 24.87 -40.96 3.98
C PRO A 355 23.35 -40.78 4.18
N GLY A 356 22.58 -41.83 3.85
CA GLY A 356 21.13 -41.81 3.96
C GLY A 356 20.40 -41.08 2.81
N ALA A 357 21.12 -40.70 1.74
CA ALA A 357 20.46 -40.14 0.55
C ALA A 357 19.66 -41.22 -0.19
N VAL A 358 18.42 -40.86 -0.50
CA VAL A 358 17.49 -41.68 -1.27
C VAL A 358 17.20 -40.95 -2.58
N GLN A 359 17.22 -41.69 -3.68
CA GLN A 359 16.79 -41.16 -4.96
C GLN A 359 15.26 -41.09 -4.98
N ILE A 360 14.74 -39.88 -4.80
CA ILE A 360 13.33 -39.60 -4.75
C ILE A 360 13.12 -38.10 -5.08
N THR A 361 12.04 -37.80 -5.77
CA THR A 361 11.68 -36.42 -6.12
C THR A 361 10.73 -35.81 -5.09
N MET A 362 10.63 -34.48 -5.06
CA MET A 362 9.68 -33.76 -4.22
C MET A 362 8.21 -34.22 -4.49
N GLN A 363 7.89 -34.48 -5.76
CA GLN A 363 6.56 -34.94 -6.17
C GLN A 363 6.24 -36.35 -5.66
N GLU A 364 7.21 -37.27 -5.70
CA GLU A 364 7.06 -38.63 -5.17
C GLU A 364 6.93 -38.62 -3.63
N LEU A 365 7.66 -37.73 -2.93
CA LEU A 365 7.48 -37.54 -1.49
C LEU A 365 6.07 -37.02 -1.18
N ALA A 366 5.58 -36.05 -1.96
CA ALA A 366 4.22 -35.52 -1.80
C ALA A 366 3.15 -36.60 -2.08
N ALA A 367 3.34 -37.43 -3.13
CA ALA A 367 2.45 -38.55 -3.43
C ALA A 367 2.39 -39.62 -2.30
N LYS A 368 3.48 -39.75 -1.52
CA LYS A 368 3.54 -40.60 -0.33
C LYS A 368 2.96 -39.94 0.94
N GLY A 369 2.35 -38.77 0.84
CA GLY A 369 1.77 -38.04 1.98
C GLY A 369 2.81 -37.38 2.88
N LEU A 370 4.06 -37.25 2.42
CA LEU A 370 5.18 -36.70 3.20
C LEU A 370 5.45 -35.22 2.87
N ALA A 371 4.57 -34.55 2.15
CA ALA A 371 4.74 -33.14 1.73
C ALA A 371 5.05 -32.19 2.90
N ALA A 372 4.37 -32.38 4.03
CA ALA A 372 4.57 -31.54 5.24
C ALA A 372 5.93 -31.77 5.92
N GLN A 373 6.64 -32.82 5.59
CA GLN A 373 7.96 -33.16 6.16
C GLN A 373 9.11 -32.67 5.27
N ILE A 374 8.83 -32.05 4.13
CA ILE A 374 9.85 -31.52 3.23
C ILE A 374 10.33 -30.16 3.75
N THR A 375 11.63 -30.02 4.02
CA THR A 375 12.22 -28.78 4.49
C THR A 375 13.25 -28.27 3.47
N PRO A 376 13.13 -27.04 2.98
CA PRO A 376 14.13 -26.43 2.12
C PRO A 376 15.48 -26.30 2.82
N PRO A 377 16.60 -26.36 2.10
CA PRO A 377 17.93 -26.16 2.68
C PRO A 377 18.11 -24.68 3.11
N PRO A 378 19.04 -24.38 4.02
CA PRO A 378 19.35 -23.01 4.41
C PRO A 378 19.83 -22.20 3.21
N ILE A 379 19.56 -20.90 3.25
CA ILE A 379 20.09 -19.96 2.27
C ILE A 379 21.62 -19.89 2.43
N THR A 380 22.31 -19.98 1.32
CA THR A 380 23.78 -19.98 1.27
C THR A 380 24.30 -18.78 0.50
N ARG A 381 25.59 -18.47 0.65
CA ARG A 381 26.25 -17.43 -0.14
C ARG A 381 26.13 -17.67 -1.65
N THR A 382 26.17 -18.92 -2.11
CA THR A 382 26.03 -19.26 -3.54
C THR A 382 24.66 -18.89 -4.10
N ASP A 383 23.61 -18.91 -3.28
CA ASP A 383 22.27 -18.48 -3.68
C ASP A 383 22.22 -16.98 -3.94
N LEU A 384 22.84 -16.22 -3.05
CA LEU A 384 23.00 -14.77 -3.20
C LEU A 384 23.83 -14.41 -4.44
N ASP A 385 24.97 -15.10 -4.65
CA ASP A 385 25.83 -14.87 -5.81
C ASP A 385 25.08 -15.13 -7.14
N LYS A 386 24.28 -16.18 -7.17
CA LYS A 386 23.45 -16.55 -8.33
C LYS A 386 22.39 -15.50 -8.63
N VAL A 387 21.72 -14.97 -7.61
CA VAL A 387 20.69 -13.94 -7.78
C VAL A 387 21.34 -12.62 -8.17
N LEU A 388 22.40 -12.18 -7.49
CA LEU A 388 23.09 -10.93 -7.79
C LEU A 388 23.69 -10.88 -9.20
N ALA A 389 24.07 -12.01 -9.78
CA ALA A 389 24.54 -12.05 -11.16
C ALA A 389 23.48 -11.64 -12.19
N ARG A 390 22.19 -11.69 -11.82
CA ARG A 390 21.05 -11.36 -12.68
C ARG A 390 20.45 -10.00 -12.39
N GLN A 391 20.66 -9.47 -11.18
CA GLN A 391 20.05 -8.22 -10.71
C GLN A 391 20.86 -7.01 -11.18
N LYS A 392 20.14 -5.93 -11.48
CA LYS A 392 20.73 -4.63 -11.88
C LYS A 392 20.03 -3.53 -11.11
N ALA A 393 20.78 -2.45 -10.81
CA ALA A 393 20.19 -1.25 -10.24
C ALA A 393 19.14 -0.66 -11.20
N THR A 394 17.99 -0.28 -10.66
CA THR A 394 16.89 0.34 -11.44
C THR A 394 17.12 1.84 -11.65
N VAL A 395 17.87 2.48 -10.74
CA VAL A 395 18.16 3.92 -10.80
C VAL A 395 19.40 4.18 -11.63
N SER A 396 19.29 5.02 -12.66
CA SER A 396 20.42 5.40 -13.50
C SER A 396 21.22 6.57 -12.91
N LYS A 397 22.49 6.70 -13.31
CA LYS A 397 23.32 7.86 -12.89
C LYS A 397 22.75 9.18 -13.37
N LYS A 398 22.10 9.21 -14.56
CA LYS A 398 21.46 10.41 -15.09
C LYS A 398 20.30 10.89 -14.21
N ASP A 399 19.53 9.95 -13.67
CA ASP A 399 18.42 10.29 -12.75
C ASP A 399 18.97 10.92 -11.47
N LEU A 400 20.09 10.39 -10.95
CA LEU A 400 20.74 10.95 -9.75
C LEU A 400 21.27 12.38 -9.96
N GLU A 401 21.77 12.69 -11.17
CA GLU A 401 22.25 14.04 -11.51
C GLU A 401 21.13 15.08 -11.42
N VAL A 402 19.90 14.71 -11.81
CA VAL A 402 18.74 15.60 -11.72
C VAL A 402 18.44 15.94 -10.25
N TYR A 403 18.43 14.93 -9.37
CA TYR A 403 18.19 15.15 -7.94
C TYR A 403 19.32 15.93 -7.29
N THR A 404 20.57 15.65 -7.62
CA THR A 404 21.73 16.38 -7.09
C THR A 404 21.68 17.86 -7.47
N ARG A 405 21.31 18.16 -8.73
CA ARG A 405 21.14 19.56 -9.18
C ARG A 405 20.01 20.25 -8.43
N PHE A 406 18.85 19.56 -8.29
CA PHE A 406 17.70 20.11 -7.57
C PHE A 406 18.04 20.38 -6.09
N THR A 407 18.77 19.47 -5.43
CA THR A 407 19.19 19.62 -4.03
C THR A 407 20.09 20.83 -3.86
N ARG A 408 21.06 21.01 -4.77
CA ARG A 408 21.98 22.17 -4.73
C ARG A 408 21.24 23.50 -4.90
N GLU A 409 20.22 23.55 -5.73
CA GLU A 409 19.47 24.77 -6.02
C GLU A 409 18.37 25.06 -4.99
N PHE A 410 17.72 24.06 -4.44
CA PHE A 410 16.47 24.22 -3.69
C PHE A 410 16.31 23.33 -2.46
N GLY A 411 17.15 22.34 -2.24
CA GLY A 411 16.95 21.31 -1.22
C GLY A 411 17.83 21.47 0.01
N GLU A 412 17.52 20.69 1.03
CA GLU A 412 18.36 20.40 2.18
C GLU A 412 18.85 18.95 2.02
N GLU A 413 20.13 18.69 2.25
CA GLU A 413 20.64 17.31 2.30
C GLU A 413 20.11 16.63 3.57
N GLY A 414 19.42 15.50 3.39
CA GLY A 414 18.87 14.70 4.46
C GLY A 414 19.88 13.72 5.08
#